data_9df910e43e7448275f5118d95a25369f
#
_entry.id   9df910e43e7448275f5118d95a25369f
#
_cell.length_a   1.000
_cell.length_b   1.000
_cell.length_c   1.000
_cell.angle_alpha   90.00
_cell.angle_beta   90.00
_cell.angle_gamma   90.00
#
_symmetry.space_group_name_H-M   'P 1'
#
loop_
_entity.id
_entity.type
_entity.pdbx_description
1 polymer ?
#
loop_
_entity_poly.entity_id
_entity_poly.type
_entity_poly.pdbx_seq_one_letter_code
_entity_poly.pdbx_strand_id
1 'polypeptide(L)'
;QGYSSAASDVYKRQVEATIALHYVFESPKDKIVFDVSHQTYPHKMLTGRKDAYLYEDKYDEVSGYSNPEESDHDHFIIGHTSTSISLACGLAKGRDLQGQSGNVIAVIGDGSLSGGEALEGLDYAAELQGNLIIVVNDNMICPLPRTMVECMRI
;
A
#
# COMPACT_ATOMS: atom_id res chain seq x y z
N GLN A 1 17.09 -4.06 21.95
CA GLN A 1 15.99 -3.25 22.52
C GLN A 1 15.70 -1.96 21.72
N GLY A 2 16.60 -1.47 20.85
CA GLY A 2 16.38 -0.27 20.03
C GLY A 2 15.45 -0.45 18.82
N TYR A 3 15.27 -1.66 18.34
CA TYR A 3 14.43 -1.93 17.16
C TYR A 3 12.91 -1.89 17.43
N SER A 4 12.52 -2.08 18.68
CA SER A 4 11.10 -2.14 19.07
C SER A 4 10.43 -0.76 19.08
N SER A 5 11.14 0.32 19.42
CA SER A 5 10.55 1.67 19.42
C SER A 5 10.39 2.25 18.02
N ALA A 6 11.40 2.07 17.16
CA ALA A 6 11.32 2.50 15.76
C ALA A 6 10.20 1.77 15.01
N ALA A 7 10.08 0.44 15.19
CA ALA A 7 8.98 -0.33 14.63
C ALA A 7 7.61 0.17 15.10
N SER A 8 7.46 0.51 16.40
CA SER A 8 6.19 1.01 16.94
C SER A 8 5.78 2.37 16.37
N ASP A 9 6.74 3.25 16.08
CA ASP A 9 6.47 4.57 15.50
C ASP A 9 6.13 4.48 14.01
N VAL A 10 6.74 3.55 13.28
CA VAL A 10 6.38 3.21 11.91
C VAL A 10 4.96 2.68 11.85
N TYR A 11 4.59 1.76 12.71
CA TYR A 11 3.24 1.18 12.76
C TYR A 11 2.16 2.21 13.11
N LYS A 12 2.43 3.14 14.01
CA LYS A 12 1.45 4.18 14.39
C LYS A 12 1.03 5.04 13.21
N ARG A 13 1.98 5.51 12.39
CA ARG A 13 1.66 6.31 11.19
C ARG A 13 0.90 5.51 10.14
N GLN A 14 1.22 4.24 9.97
CA GLN A 14 0.56 3.35 9.01
C GLN A 14 -0.88 3.03 9.39
N VAL A 15 -1.16 2.85 10.68
CA VAL A 15 -2.53 2.64 11.17
C VAL A 15 -3.40 3.84 10.86
N GLU A 16 -2.95 5.04 11.21
CA GLU A 16 -3.67 6.28 10.95
C GLU A 16 -3.88 6.54 9.46
N ALA A 17 -2.84 6.34 8.64
CA ALA A 17 -2.93 6.47 7.19
C ALA A 17 -3.91 5.46 6.58
N THR A 18 -3.88 4.20 7.03
CA THR A 18 -4.80 3.16 6.56
C THR A 18 -6.25 3.49 6.92
N ILE A 19 -6.51 3.95 8.15
CA ILE A 19 -7.84 4.39 8.57
C ILE A 19 -8.31 5.58 7.71
N ALA A 20 -7.45 6.56 7.46
CA ALA A 20 -7.78 7.71 6.63
C ALA A 20 -8.10 7.31 5.19
N LEU A 21 -7.35 6.37 4.62
CA LEU A 21 -7.62 5.83 3.28
C LEU A 21 -8.99 5.16 3.22
N HIS A 22 -9.32 4.31 4.20
CA HIS A 22 -10.64 3.66 4.26
C HIS A 22 -11.79 4.62 4.61
N TYR A 23 -11.50 5.77 5.18
CA TYR A 23 -12.50 6.82 5.41
C TYR A 23 -12.85 7.59 4.13
N VAL A 24 -11.86 7.78 3.25
CA VAL A 24 -11.99 8.58 2.02
C VAL A 24 -12.37 7.73 0.81
N PHE A 25 -11.82 6.52 0.70
CA PHE A 25 -11.95 5.66 -0.46
C PHE A 25 -12.82 4.44 -0.17
N GLU A 26 -13.65 4.05 -1.13
CA GLU A 26 -14.60 2.94 -1.04
C GLU A 26 -13.98 1.64 -1.57
N SER A 27 -13.23 0.92 -0.73
CA SER A 27 -12.71 -0.40 -1.07
C SER A 27 -13.84 -1.46 -1.07
N PRO A 28 -13.90 -2.41 -2.03
CA PRO A 28 -12.91 -2.74 -3.07
C PRO A 28 -13.08 -2.01 -4.40
N LYS A 29 -14.05 -1.09 -4.52
CA LYS A 29 -14.24 -0.29 -5.74
C LYS A 29 -13.01 0.58 -6.02
N ASP A 30 -12.54 1.29 -5.00
CA ASP A 30 -11.24 1.94 -4.99
C ASP A 30 -10.20 0.93 -4.52
N LYS A 31 -9.17 0.69 -5.33
CA LYS A 31 -8.20 -0.37 -5.12
C LYS A 31 -6.99 0.16 -4.37
N ILE A 32 -6.67 -0.43 -3.22
CA ILE A 32 -5.52 -0.05 -2.41
C ILE A 32 -4.47 -1.15 -2.47
N VAL A 33 -3.26 -0.81 -2.89
CA VAL A 33 -2.11 -1.71 -2.98
C VAL A 33 -1.05 -1.29 -1.98
N PHE A 34 -0.76 -2.13 -1.00
CA PHE A 34 0.25 -1.88 0.02
C PHE A 34 1.57 -2.53 -0.37
N ASP A 35 2.66 -1.76 -0.36
CA ASP A 35 3.99 -2.27 -0.65
C ASP A 35 4.43 -3.28 0.42
N VAL A 36 5.12 -4.35 0.03
CA VAL A 36 5.45 -5.50 0.90
C VAL A 36 4.23 -6.16 1.52
N SER A 37 3.23 -5.38 1.90
CA SER A 37 1.97 -5.75 2.58
C SER A 37 2.09 -6.32 4.00
N HIS A 38 3.28 -6.31 4.61
CA HIS A 38 3.50 -6.74 6.01
C HIS A 38 2.77 -5.86 7.05
N GLN A 39 2.33 -4.65 6.67
CA GLN A 39 1.60 -3.68 7.50
C GLN A 39 0.10 -3.63 7.20
N THR A 40 -0.46 -4.63 6.54
CA THR A 40 -1.88 -4.65 6.16
C THR A 40 -2.83 -5.07 7.28
N TYR A 41 -2.36 -5.28 8.51
CA TYR A 41 -3.23 -5.65 9.64
C TYR A 41 -4.41 -4.70 9.85
N PRO A 42 -4.24 -3.36 9.88
CA PRO A 42 -5.38 -2.44 9.99
C PRO A 42 -6.34 -2.55 8.81
N HIS A 43 -5.83 -2.71 7.59
CA HIS A 43 -6.63 -2.94 6.40
C HIS A 43 -7.46 -4.21 6.52
N LYS A 44 -6.85 -5.33 6.94
CA LYS A 44 -7.55 -6.60 7.16
C LYS A 44 -8.62 -6.49 8.24
N MET A 45 -8.34 -5.79 9.34
CA MET A 45 -9.33 -5.57 10.40
C MET A 45 -10.53 -4.76 9.91
N LEU A 46 -10.29 -3.69 9.14
CA LEU A 46 -11.34 -2.83 8.59
C LEU A 46 -12.17 -3.52 7.49
N THR A 47 -11.60 -4.51 6.82
CA THR A 47 -12.24 -5.28 5.74
C THR A 47 -12.82 -6.62 6.20
N GLY A 48 -13.18 -6.72 7.49
CA GLY A 48 -13.97 -7.83 8.04
C GLY A 48 -13.18 -8.98 8.67
N ARG A 49 -11.83 -8.93 8.65
CA ARG A 49 -10.96 -9.99 9.18
C ARG A 49 -10.43 -9.72 10.60
N LYS A 50 -11.06 -8.82 11.35
CA LYS A 50 -10.62 -8.43 12.71
C LYS A 50 -10.60 -9.59 13.69
N ASP A 51 -11.50 -10.55 13.53
CA ASP A 51 -11.66 -11.67 14.46
C ASP A 51 -10.42 -12.57 14.51
N ALA A 52 -9.68 -12.68 13.39
CA ALA A 52 -8.42 -13.39 13.33
C ALA A 52 -7.31 -12.79 14.22
N TYR A 53 -7.46 -11.54 14.63
CA TYR A 53 -6.53 -10.84 15.53
C TYR A 53 -7.03 -10.75 16.97
N LEU A 54 -8.30 -11.06 17.20
CA LEU A 54 -8.92 -10.99 18.53
C LEU A 54 -9.04 -12.37 19.19
N TYR A 55 -9.15 -13.44 18.40
CA TYR A 55 -9.39 -14.79 18.86
C TYR A 55 -8.27 -15.73 18.39
N GLU A 56 -7.66 -16.45 19.33
CA GLU A 56 -6.49 -17.30 19.07
C GLU A 56 -6.84 -18.48 18.13
N ASP A 57 -8.06 -19.01 18.23
CA ASP A 57 -8.57 -20.09 17.38
C ASP A 57 -8.78 -19.69 15.91
N LYS A 58 -8.79 -18.39 15.61
CA LYS A 58 -8.93 -17.83 14.26
C LYS A 58 -7.66 -17.24 13.67
N TYR A 59 -6.57 -17.28 14.40
CA TYR A 59 -5.31 -16.64 13.99
C TYR A 59 -4.80 -17.17 12.63
N ASP A 60 -4.99 -18.47 12.38
CA ASP A 60 -4.54 -19.12 11.14
C ASP A 60 -5.50 -18.91 9.94
N GLU A 61 -6.62 -18.20 10.13
CA GLU A 61 -7.56 -17.89 9.04
C GLU A 61 -7.05 -16.78 8.11
N VAL A 62 -6.02 -16.04 8.52
CA VAL A 62 -5.43 -14.93 7.73
C VAL A 62 -3.93 -15.09 7.61
N SER A 63 -3.39 -14.75 6.44
CA SER A 63 -1.95 -14.67 6.24
C SER A 63 -1.38 -13.34 6.77
N GLY A 64 -0.06 -13.28 6.96
CA GLY A 64 0.62 -12.07 7.38
C GLY A 64 0.73 -11.01 6.26
N TYR A 65 0.36 -11.34 5.04
CA TYR A 65 0.45 -10.51 3.84
C TYR A 65 -0.92 -10.36 3.17
N SER A 66 -1.03 -9.40 2.26
CA SER A 66 -2.18 -9.26 1.38
C SER A 66 -2.42 -10.55 0.59
N ASN A 67 -3.66 -11.03 0.54
CA ASN A 67 -4.01 -12.27 -0.14
C ASN A 67 -5.42 -12.20 -0.75
N PRO A 68 -5.55 -12.20 -2.08
CA PRO A 68 -6.84 -12.19 -2.77
C PRO A 68 -7.74 -13.39 -2.47
N GLU A 69 -7.19 -14.50 -1.98
CA GLU A 69 -7.98 -15.67 -1.59
C GLU A 69 -8.75 -15.44 -0.28
N GLU A 70 -8.32 -14.45 0.52
CA GLU A 70 -8.97 -14.10 1.78
C GLU A 70 -10.08 -13.05 1.60
N SER A 71 -9.93 -12.14 0.65
CA SER A 71 -10.83 -10.99 0.51
C SER A 71 -10.71 -10.29 -0.84
N ASP A 72 -11.83 -9.84 -1.39
CA ASP A 72 -11.90 -8.99 -2.58
C ASP A 72 -11.22 -7.62 -2.40
N HIS A 73 -10.90 -7.24 -1.18
CA HIS A 73 -10.17 -6.01 -0.87
C HIS A 73 -8.66 -6.13 -1.10
N ASP A 74 -8.13 -7.36 -1.20
CA ASP A 74 -6.74 -7.65 -1.47
C ASP A 74 -6.58 -8.00 -2.96
N HIS A 75 -5.70 -7.33 -3.68
CA HIS A 75 -5.61 -7.48 -5.14
C HIS A 75 -4.45 -8.35 -5.60
N PHE A 76 -3.44 -8.51 -4.74
CA PHE A 76 -2.22 -9.26 -5.04
C PHE A 76 -1.69 -9.98 -3.80
N ILE A 77 -0.99 -11.08 -4.01
CA ILE A 77 -0.11 -11.66 -2.99
C ILE A 77 1.23 -10.92 -3.10
N ILE A 78 1.54 -10.07 -2.13
CA ILE A 78 2.73 -9.23 -2.12
C ILE A 78 3.56 -9.57 -0.87
N GLY A 79 4.86 -9.65 -1.03
CA GLY A 79 5.84 -9.82 0.05
C GLY A 79 7.17 -9.17 -0.31
N HIS A 80 7.29 -8.62 -1.52
CA HIS A 80 8.50 -7.99 -2.02
C HIS A 80 8.41 -6.46 -1.95
N THR A 81 9.53 -5.82 -1.61
CA THR A 81 9.64 -4.35 -1.57
C THR A 81 9.60 -3.75 -2.98
N SER A 82 9.20 -2.49 -3.08
CA SER A 82 9.26 -1.65 -4.29
C SER A 82 8.27 -2.01 -5.40
N THR A 83 7.33 -2.92 -5.17
CA THR A 83 6.44 -3.47 -6.22
C THR A 83 5.09 -2.78 -6.32
N SER A 84 4.64 -2.09 -5.27
CA SER A 84 3.27 -1.56 -5.18
C SER A 84 2.92 -0.57 -6.29
N ILE A 85 3.85 0.29 -6.68
CA ILE A 85 3.61 1.31 -7.70
C ILE A 85 3.39 0.67 -9.07
N SER A 86 4.27 -0.25 -9.48
CA SER A 86 4.14 -0.99 -10.75
C SER A 86 2.84 -1.78 -10.82
N LEU A 87 2.47 -2.46 -9.73
CA LEU A 87 1.21 -3.21 -9.63
C LEU A 87 -0.01 -2.28 -9.70
N ALA A 88 0.04 -1.14 -9.02
CA ALA A 88 -1.02 -0.14 -9.07
C ALA A 88 -1.16 0.49 -10.47
N CYS A 89 -0.05 0.75 -11.16
CA CYS A 89 -0.07 1.18 -12.55
C CYS A 89 -0.79 0.18 -13.45
N GLY A 90 -0.51 -1.11 -13.28
CA GLY A 90 -1.19 -2.19 -14.01
C GLY A 90 -2.70 -2.21 -13.75
N LEU A 91 -3.13 -2.05 -12.49
CA LEU A 91 -4.55 -1.95 -12.13
C LEU A 91 -5.21 -0.69 -12.73
N ALA A 92 -4.54 0.46 -12.66
CA ALA A 92 -5.06 1.70 -13.23
C ALA A 92 -5.23 1.58 -14.74
N LYS A 93 -4.22 1.05 -15.43
CA LYS A 93 -4.29 0.80 -16.87
C LYS A 93 -5.39 -0.19 -17.25
N GLY A 94 -5.52 -1.30 -16.49
CA GLY A 94 -6.56 -2.29 -16.71
C GLY A 94 -7.96 -1.73 -16.51
N ARG A 95 -8.16 -0.92 -15.45
CA ARG A 95 -9.42 -0.19 -15.19
C ARG A 95 -9.78 0.72 -16.36
N ASP A 96 -8.83 1.52 -16.85
CA ASP A 96 -9.06 2.49 -17.93
C ASP A 96 -9.39 1.80 -19.25
N LEU A 97 -8.71 0.70 -19.57
CA LEU A 97 -8.98 -0.10 -20.76
C LEU A 97 -10.36 -0.77 -20.72
N GLN A 98 -10.87 -1.09 -19.55
CA GLN A 98 -12.19 -1.67 -19.35
C GLN A 98 -13.30 -0.61 -19.22
N GLY A 99 -12.96 0.68 -19.24
CA GLY A 99 -13.91 1.76 -19.02
C GLY A 99 -14.53 1.78 -17.63
N GLN A 100 -13.86 1.18 -16.64
CA GLN A 100 -14.31 1.15 -15.26
C GLN A 100 -13.96 2.46 -14.53
N SER A 101 -14.71 2.77 -13.49
CA SER A 101 -14.45 3.91 -12.59
C SER A 101 -13.86 3.45 -11.26
N GLY A 102 -13.29 4.38 -10.52
CA GLY A 102 -12.67 4.16 -9.21
C GLY A 102 -11.24 4.67 -9.18
N ASN A 103 -10.68 4.80 -8.01
CA ASN A 103 -9.30 5.20 -7.81
C ASN A 103 -8.40 3.97 -7.62
N VAL A 104 -7.14 4.10 -7.94
CA VAL A 104 -6.11 3.12 -7.58
C VAL A 104 -5.09 3.82 -6.71
N ILE A 105 -4.80 3.27 -5.55
CA ILE A 105 -3.94 3.86 -4.55
C ILE A 105 -2.77 2.89 -4.29
N ALA A 106 -1.54 3.35 -4.50
CA ALA A 106 -0.33 2.66 -4.06
C ALA A 106 0.16 3.26 -2.75
N VAL A 107 0.43 2.43 -1.75
CA VAL A 107 1.00 2.84 -0.47
C VAL A 107 2.39 2.25 -0.36
N ILE A 108 3.40 3.11 -0.27
CA ILE A 108 4.80 2.70 -0.23
C ILE A 108 5.56 3.43 0.87
N GLY A 109 6.49 2.75 1.53
CA GLY A 109 7.41 3.38 2.48
C GLY A 109 8.64 3.97 1.81
N ASP A 110 9.29 4.93 2.47
CA ASP A 110 10.52 5.60 2.03
C ASP A 110 11.64 4.62 1.69
N GLY A 111 11.83 3.59 2.51
CA GLY A 111 12.83 2.54 2.27
C GLY A 111 12.58 1.74 0.99
N SER A 112 11.33 1.36 0.73
CA SER A 112 10.93 0.63 -0.47
C SER A 112 10.99 1.52 -1.73
N LEU A 113 10.74 2.82 -1.59
CA LEU A 113 10.77 3.77 -2.69
C LEU A 113 12.19 3.95 -3.28
N SER A 114 13.23 3.60 -2.52
CA SER A 114 14.62 3.63 -3.02
C SER A 114 14.95 2.50 -4.00
N GLY A 115 14.07 1.52 -4.15
CA GLY A 115 14.28 0.39 -5.07
C GLY A 115 14.06 0.76 -6.53
N GLY A 116 14.84 0.16 -7.44
CA GLY A 116 14.79 0.45 -8.88
C GLY A 116 13.41 0.23 -9.49
N GLU A 117 12.70 -0.83 -9.10
CA GLU A 117 11.35 -1.11 -9.59
C GLU A 117 10.33 -0.02 -9.21
N ALA A 118 10.45 0.54 -8.00
CA ALA A 118 9.59 1.65 -7.59
C ALA A 118 9.84 2.90 -8.44
N LEU A 119 11.10 3.19 -8.78
CA LEU A 119 11.47 4.32 -9.63
C LEU A 119 10.96 4.13 -11.07
N GLU A 120 11.12 2.94 -11.64
CA GLU A 120 10.55 2.59 -12.95
C GLU A 120 9.02 2.69 -12.94
N GLY A 121 8.39 2.24 -11.84
CA GLY A 121 6.96 2.38 -11.63
C GLY A 121 6.51 3.85 -11.59
N LEU A 122 7.26 4.73 -10.93
CA LEU A 122 7.01 6.17 -10.89
C LEU A 122 7.11 6.81 -12.28
N ASP A 123 8.14 6.42 -13.04
CA ASP A 123 8.37 6.93 -14.40
C ASP A 123 7.18 6.56 -15.30
N TYR A 124 6.73 5.31 -15.23
CA TYR A 124 5.54 4.87 -15.94
C TYR A 124 4.25 5.54 -15.43
N ALA A 125 4.12 5.74 -14.12
CA ALA A 125 2.96 6.40 -13.53
C ALA A 125 2.79 7.84 -14.05
N ALA A 126 3.90 8.54 -14.32
CA ALA A 126 3.88 9.89 -14.88
C ALA A 126 3.28 9.95 -16.31
N GLU A 127 3.32 8.84 -17.05
CA GLU A 127 2.72 8.73 -18.39
C GLU A 127 1.24 8.35 -18.34
N LEU A 128 0.75 7.83 -17.21
CA LEU A 128 -0.65 7.47 -17.04
C LEU A 128 -1.52 8.72 -16.84
N GLN A 129 -2.57 8.84 -17.65
CA GLN A 129 -3.54 9.95 -17.55
C GLN A 129 -4.75 9.61 -16.69
N GLY A 130 -4.65 8.59 -15.85
CA GLY A 130 -5.74 8.06 -15.03
C GLY A 130 -5.64 8.43 -13.55
N ASN A 131 -6.68 8.08 -12.78
CA ASN A 131 -6.72 8.29 -11.34
C ASN A 131 -5.84 7.26 -10.60
N LEU A 132 -4.54 7.51 -10.54
CA LEU A 132 -3.57 6.80 -9.73
C LEU A 132 -3.05 7.73 -8.64
N ILE A 133 -3.12 7.28 -7.39
CA ILE A 133 -2.66 8.03 -6.23
C ILE A 133 -1.51 7.25 -5.59
N ILE A 134 -0.38 7.91 -5.39
CA ILE A 134 0.78 7.32 -4.74
C ILE A 134 0.96 7.98 -3.38
N VAL A 135 0.83 7.19 -2.33
CA VAL A 135 1.01 7.61 -0.93
C VAL A 135 2.36 7.14 -0.45
N VAL A 136 3.27 8.07 -0.26
CA VAL A 136 4.60 7.79 0.30
C VAL A 136 4.55 8.02 1.81
N ASN A 137 4.75 6.95 2.58
CA ASN A 137 4.89 7.05 4.03
C ASN A 137 6.36 7.25 4.38
N ASP A 138 6.78 8.51 4.48
CA ASP A 138 8.12 8.90 4.90
C ASP A 138 8.17 9.07 6.42
N ASN A 139 8.91 8.18 7.07
CA ASN A 139 9.14 8.22 8.52
C ASN A 139 10.57 8.64 8.89
N MET A 140 11.32 9.20 7.93
CA MET A 140 12.67 9.74 8.07
C MET A 140 13.75 8.72 8.48
N ILE A 141 13.48 7.43 8.33
CA ILE A 141 14.45 6.36 8.61
C ILE A 141 15.45 6.21 7.46
N CYS A 142 15.00 6.45 6.23
CA CYS A 142 15.85 6.49 5.04
C CYS A 142 15.73 7.90 4.43
N PRO A 143 16.68 8.81 4.69
CA PRO A 143 16.61 10.14 4.11
C PRO A 143 16.75 10.05 2.59
N LEU A 144 15.63 10.16 1.88
CA LEU A 144 15.64 10.36 0.44
C LEU A 144 16.43 11.65 0.15
N PRO A 145 17.34 11.66 -0.81
CA PRO A 145 18.00 12.89 -1.22
C PRO A 145 16.95 13.97 -1.52
N ARG A 146 17.17 15.20 -1.05
CA ARG A 146 16.23 16.32 -1.29
C ARG A 146 15.83 16.48 -2.75
N THR A 147 16.72 16.11 -3.67
CA THR A 147 16.49 16.08 -5.11
C THR A 147 15.39 15.11 -5.54
N MET A 148 15.21 13.96 -4.85
CA MET A 148 14.12 13.03 -5.15
C MET A 148 12.76 13.56 -4.67
N VAL A 149 12.72 14.19 -3.50
CA VAL A 149 11.48 14.79 -2.97
C VAL A 149 11.01 15.97 -3.84
N GLU A 150 11.93 16.72 -4.43
CA GLU A 150 11.60 17.81 -5.35
C GLU A 150 11.04 17.33 -6.69
N CYS A 151 11.51 16.18 -7.20
CA CYS A 151 10.97 15.57 -8.42
C CYS A 151 9.54 15.00 -8.24
N MET A 152 9.14 14.68 -7.01
CA MET A 152 7.81 14.17 -6.71
C MET A 152 6.73 15.24 -6.47
N ARG A 153 7.12 16.52 -6.46
CA ARG A 153 6.21 17.67 -6.43
C ARG A 153 5.82 18.05 -7.85
N ILE A 154 4.97 17.23 -8.46
CA ILE A 154 4.26 17.57 -9.70
C ILE A 154 2.87 18.06 -9.33
#